data_67dd60cdfa3233f30010d83cb8c03bc4
#
_entry.id   67dd60cdfa3233f30010d83cb8c03bc4
#
_cell.length_a   1.000
_cell.length_b   1.000
_cell.length_c   1.000
_cell.angle_alpha   90.00
_cell.angle_beta   90.00
_cell.angle_gamma   90.00
#
_symmetry.space_group_name_H-M   'P 1'
#
loop_
_entity.id
_entity.type
_entity.pdbx_description
1 polymer ?
#
loop_
_entity_poly.entity_id
_entity_poly.type
_entity_poly.pdbx_seq_one_letter_code
_entity_poly.pdbx_strand_id
1 'polypeptide(L)'
;MLARFVLCIKLWKKEVYELLSREQKEKQRAFSPIKTCVKLMMGIILLAVAYGIGCGILSSELGIKRMFRMTAILCFCGVLGTFFFFQGLAYLFDRICRKLPGKKLWTFTCRQLQEAVFLKSSSLAISSLLILFAIICCAYGVGMSGQLGQQDTAGIDFTFDEKKETLEEVLSSQKVDQYFSNLFEVRNGLLWTDLDFTEGMEERKVYAYDCEELHERLKNRLNPYSWEESPFLIAESGYNEILRSKGMEPLNLKEHQMAIYGHPTYLSDETAKSVEKLLKEKVFVQIEETDYEIIPRVCNDNLVADRMLTIMYGFIVPDKVFDVFVADGSYSYWNGILDPVLVKEEGLLKAVMSVNDRLKTTNLHYESYLGTAGRHMFYQVALGYTTIYLAVIFLIIANTLIGVQFLIQQEKTGARYSVLLTLGSNYKELCHCAKVQIWWHYGLVLSVAFFSSVFGVWTLFRLIGQVQEVKVFWQMAGSVFLFLCLIETAYIIGVIKTSNRRILKFIQRKRQE
;
A
#
# COMPACT_ATOMS: atom_id res chain seq x y z
N MET A 1 -27.95 0.94 -0.47
CA MET A 1 -29.26 0.35 -0.86
C MET A 1 -29.46 -1.06 -0.36
N LEU A 2 -28.53 -2.00 -0.56
CA LEU A 2 -28.66 -3.42 -0.16
C LEU A 2 -28.95 -3.61 1.34
N ALA A 3 -28.27 -2.88 2.23
CA ALA A 3 -28.51 -2.95 3.67
C ALA A 3 -29.91 -2.48 4.09
N ARG A 4 -30.46 -1.47 3.43
CA ARG A 4 -31.85 -1.02 3.66
C ARG A 4 -32.86 -2.04 3.17
N PHE A 5 -32.60 -2.68 2.04
CA PHE A 5 -33.44 -3.72 1.47
C PHE A 5 -33.48 -4.97 2.37
N VAL A 6 -32.33 -5.42 2.86
CA VAL A 6 -32.23 -6.51 3.83
C VAL A 6 -32.93 -6.16 5.16
N LEU A 7 -32.84 -4.91 5.59
CA LEU A 7 -33.53 -4.45 6.79
C LEU A 7 -35.05 -4.42 6.60
N CYS A 8 -35.56 -3.97 5.46
CA CYS A 8 -36.99 -4.01 5.12
C CYS A 8 -37.52 -5.43 5.06
N ILE A 9 -36.82 -6.37 4.44
CA ILE A 9 -37.22 -7.79 4.40
C ILE A 9 -37.23 -8.40 5.81
N LYS A 10 -36.24 -8.03 6.64
CA LYS A 10 -36.18 -8.50 8.04
C LYS A 10 -37.28 -7.91 8.92
N LEU A 11 -37.70 -6.67 8.67
CA LEU A 11 -38.79 -6.00 9.37
C LEU A 11 -40.14 -6.54 8.93
N TRP A 12 -40.33 -6.83 7.63
CA TRP A 12 -41.58 -7.35 7.08
C TRP A 12 -41.93 -8.77 7.59
N LYS A 13 -40.93 -9.56 7.98
CA LYS A 13 -41.11 -10.90 8.54
C LYS A 13 -41.34 -10.93 10.06
N LYS A 14 -41.41 -9.76 10.72
CA LYS A 14 -41.61 -9.69 12.19
C LYS A 14 -42.92 -9.03 12.54
N GLU A 15 -43.65 -9.69 13.41
CA GLU A 15 -44.86 -9.11 13.99
C GLU A 15 -44.54 -7.89 14.86
N VAL A 16 -45.43 -6.89 14.84
CA VAL A 16 -45.28 -5.63 15.59
C VAL A 16 -45.06 -5.87 17.09
N TYR A 17 -45.71 -6.91 17.63
CA TYR A 17 -45.54 -7.35 19.02
C TYR A 17 -44.12 -7.83 19.33
N GLU A 18 -43.47 -8.51 18.38
CA GLU A 18 -42.09 -9.00 18.52
C GLU A 18 -41.07 -7.85 18.48
N LEU A 19 -41.38 -6.78 17.76
CA LEU A 19 -40.58 -5.54 17.72
C LEU A 19 -40.69 -4.76 19.03
N LEU A 20 -41.88 -4.68 19.62
CA LEU A 20 -42.10 -4.01 20.90
C LEU A 20 -41.58 -4.83 22.09
N SER A 21 -41.67 -6.14 22.06
CA SER A 21 -41.15 -7.01 23.11
C SER A 21 -39.62 -7.18 23.07
N ARG A 22 -38.98 -6.81 21.96
CA ARG A 22 -37.54 -6.90 21.80
C ARG A 22 -36.77 -5.96 22.74
N GLU A 23 -37.34 -4.80 23.07
CA GLU A 23 -36.72 -3.88 24.06
C GLU A 23 -36.64 -4.51 25.45
N GLN A 24 -37.61 -5.36 25.82
CA GLN A 24 -37.58 -6.10 27.07
C GLN A 24 -36.66 -7.34 27.01
N LYS A 25 -36.56 -8.03 25.87
CA LYS A 25 -35.69 -9.20 25.68
C LYS A 25 -34.21 -8.81 25.53
N GLU A 26 -33.87 -7.61 25.00
CA GLU A 26 -32.49 -7.13 25.00
C GLU A 26 -31.93 -6.90 26.41
N LYS A 27 -32.80 -6.59 27.40
CA LYS A 27 -32.41 -6.47 28.81
C LYS A 27 -32.01 -7.80 29.48
N GLN A 28 -32.32 -8.96 28.86
CA GLN A 28 -32.10 -10.28 29.45
C GLN A 28 -30.97 -11.11 28.83
N ARG A 29 -30.11 -10.55 27.95
CA ARG A 29 -28.87 -11.25 27.56
C ARG A 29 -27.95 -11.36 28.76
N ALA A 30 -28.05 -12.50 29.48
CA ALA A 30 -27.21 -12.78 30.63
C ALA A 30 -25.72 -12.72 30.21
N PHE A 31 -24.95 -11.85 30.88
CA PHE A 31 -23.51 -11.82 30.77
C PHE A 31 -22.93 -13.15 31.23
N SER A 32 -22.38 -13.93 30.30
CA SER A 32 -21.67 -15.18 30.62
C SER A 32 -20.16 -14.89 30.60
N PRO A 33 -19.52 -14.81 31.77
CA PRO A 33 -18.10 -14.44 31.84
C PRO A 33 -17.20 -15.43 31.09
N ILE A 34 -17.53 -16.71 31.09
CA ILE A 34 -16.75 -17.76 30.41
C ILE A 34 -16.80 -17.57 28.89
N LYS A 35 -18.02 -17.42 28.31
CA LYS A 35 -18.16 -17.21 26.86
C LYS A 35 -17.48 -15.93 26.39
N THR A 36 -17.51 -14.89 27.19
CA THR A 36 -16.88 -13.59 26.89
C THR A 36 -15.36 -13.68 27.00
N CYS A 37 -14.84 -14.44 27.95
CA CYS A 37 -13.40 -14.74 28.09
C CYS A 37 -12.89 -15.53 26.87
N VAL A 38 -13.60 -16.56 26.43
CA VAL A 38 -13.24 -17.35 25.24
C VAL A 38 -13.19 -16.46 24.00
N LYS A 39 -14.17 -15.56 23.82
CA LYS A 39 -14.16 -14.61 22.70
C LYS A 39 -12.96 -13.67 22.76
N LEU A 40 -12.59 -13.18 23.95
CA LEU A 40 -11.40 -12.33 24.11
C LEU A 40 -10.12 -13.06 23.69
N MET A 41 -9.93 -14.29 24.20
CA MET A 41 -8.78 -15.12 23.84
C MET A 41 -8.72 -15.39 22.34
N MET A 42 -9.85 -15.75 21.73
CA MET A 42 -9.95 -15.97 20.29
C MET A 42 -9.63 -14.69 19.49
N GLY A 43 -10.10 -13.53 19.95
CA GLY A 43 -9.79 -12.24 19.35
C GLY A 43 -8.29 -11.93 19.39
N ILE A 44 -7.65 -12.14 20.56
CA ILE A 44 -6.20 -11.93 20.72
C ILE A 44 -5.40 -12.89 19.81
N ILE A 45 -5.77 -14.17 19.77
CA ILE A 45 -5.10 -15.17 18.93
C ILE A 45 -5.21 -14.79 17.44
N LEU A 46 -6.41 -14.43 16.96
CA LEU A 46 -6.62 -14.03 15.56
C LEU A 46 -5.83 -12.76 15.20
N LEU A 47 -5.78 -11.78 16.09
CA LEU A 47 -4.96 -10.57 15.90
C LEU A 47 -3.46 -10.91 15.90
N ALA A 48 -3.00 -11.76 16.80
CA ALA A 48 -1.61 -12.20 16.83
C ALA A 48 -1.22 -12.96 15.55
N VAL A 49 -2.12 -13.80 15.03
CA VAL A 49 -1.93 -14.49 13.75
C VAL A 49 -1.87 -13.47 12.60
N ALA A 50 -2.78 -12.48 12.57
CA ALA A 50 -2.78 -11.44 11.55
C ALA A 50 -1.47 -10.64 11.57
N TYR A 51 -1.01 -10.21 12.73
CA TYR A 51 0.25 -9.46 12.86
C TYR A 51 1.48 -10.34 12.54
N GLY A 52 1.46 -11.61 12.94
CA GLY A 52 2.50 -12.59 12.60
C GLY A 52 2.59 -12.83 11.08
N ILE A 53 1.46 -12.95 10.39
CA ILE A 53 1.42 -13.04 8.93
C ILE A 53 1.95 -11.74 8.31
N GLY A 54 1.55 -10.57 8.81
CA GLY A 54 2.08 -9.28 8.34
C GLY A 54 3.59 -9.19 8.46
N CYS A 55 4.17 -9.60 9.60
CA CYS A 55 5.61 -9.69 9.78
C CYS A 55 6.24 -10.77 8.88
N GLY A 56 5.58 -11.91 8.68
CA GLY A 56 6.07 -13.03 7.85
C GLY A 56 6.08 -12.71 6.35
N ILE A 57 5.11 -11.95 5.84
CA ILE A 57 5.13 -11.44 4.47
C ILE A 57 6.39 -10.58 4.24
N LEU A 58 6.88 -9.94 5.28
CA LEU A 58 8.05 -9.07 5.26
C LEU A 58 9.39 -9.81 5.17
N SER A 59 9.44 -11.04 5.66
CA SER A 59 10.68 -11.83 5.76
C SER A 59 10.82 -12.87 4.65
N SER A 60 9.77 -13.13 3.88
CA SER A 60 9.75 -14.21 2.89
C SER A 60 9.66 -13.69 1.46
N GLU A 61 10.53 -14.20 0.62
CA GLU A 61 10.54 -14.03 -0.83
C GLU A 61 9.40 -14.84 -1.46
N LEU A 62 8.17 -14.37 -1.27
CA LEU A 62 6.97 -15.07 -1.68
C LEU A 62 6.53 -14.62 -3.08
N GLY A 63 6.29 -15.56 -3.97
CA GLY A 63 5.66 -15.29 -5.27
C GLY A 63 4.29 -14.60 -5.09
N ILE A 64 3.90 -13.73 -6.04
CA ILE A 64 2.74 -12.84 -5.98
C ILE A 64 1.44 -13.56 -5.61
N LYS A 65 1.16 -14.73 -6.18
CA LYS A 65 -0.05 -15.52 -5.85
C LYS A 65 -0.12 -15.91 -4.36
N ARG A 66 1.04 -16.20 -3.76
CA ARG A 66 1.14 -16.55 -2.33
C ARG A 66 1.00 -15.31 -1.46
N MET A 67 1.56 -14.18 -1.90
CA MET A 67 1.45 -12.89 -1.24
C MET A 67 -0.02 -12.42 -1.17
N PHE A 68 -0.78 -12.47 -2.28
CA PHE A 68 -2.21 -12.14 -2.28
C PHE A 68 -3.03 -13.03 -1.34
N ARG A 69 -2.77 -14.35 -1.31
CA ARG A 69 -3.44 -15.26 -0.39
C ARG A 69 -3.16 -14.93 1.07
N MET A 70 -1.89 -14.65 1.41
CA MET A 70 -1.50 -14.28 2.77
C MET A 70 -2.12 -12.95 3.19
N THR A 71 -2.16 -11.95 2.31
CA THR A 71 -2.81 -10.67 2.56
C THR A 71 -4.32 -10.83 2.77
N ALA A 72 -5.00 -11.69 2.00
CA ALA A 72 -6.42 -11.98 2.21
C ALA A 72 -6.68 -12.64 3.58
N ILE A 73 -5.85 -13.60 3.98
CA ILE A 73 -5.94 -14.24 5.30
C ILE A 73 -5.67 -13.22 6.43
N LEU A 74 -4.66 -12.36 6.26
CA LEU A 74 -4.34 -11.28 7.20
C LEU A 74 -5.54 -10.36 7.41
N CYS A 75 -6.18 -9.89 6.33
CA CYS A 75 -7.36 -9.03 6.39
C CYS A 75 -8.53 -9.75 7.09
N PHE A 76 -8.79 -10.99 6.73
CA PHE A 76 -9.87 -11.79 7.33
C PHE A 76 -9.63 -12.02 8.83
N CYS A 77 -8.45 -12.45 9.22
CA CYS A 77 -8.09 -12.65 10.63
C CYS A 77 -8.09 -11.32 11.41
N GLY A 78 -7.61 -10.23 10.82
CA GLY A 78 -7.61 -8.90 11.42
C GLY A 78 -9.02 -8.39 11.71
N VAL A 79 -9.93 -8.48 10.74
CA VAL A 79 -11.34 -8.07 10.90
C VAL A 79 -12.04 -8.93 11.95
N LEU A 80 -12.00 -10.25 11.81
CA LEU A 80 -12.64 -11.15 12.78
C LEU A 80 -12.02 -11.03 14.18
N GLY A 81 -10.70 -10.92 14.25
CA GLY A 81 -9.97 -10.74 15.50
C GLY A 81 -10.42 -9.47 16.22
N THR A 82 -10.56 -8.36 15.52
CA THR A 82 -11.06 -7.09 16.08
C THR A 82 -12.48 -7.24 16.62
N PHE A 83 -13.38 -7.90 15.86
CA PHE A 83 -14.74 -8.15 16.33
C PHE A 83 -14.78 -9.00 17.60
N PHE A 84 -14.07 -10.12 17.66
CA PHE A 84 -14.02 -10.98 18.84
C PHE A 84 -13.34 -10.30 20.03
N PHE A 85 -12.30 -9.52 19.78
CA PHE A 85 -11.63 -8.73 20.82
C PHE A 85 -12.60 -7.76 21.51
N PHE A 86 -13.33 -6.94 20.75
CA PHE A 86 -14.30 -6.00 21.32
C PHE A 86 -15.46 -6.73 22.00
N GLN A 87 -15.93 -7.85 21.46
CA GLN A 87 -16.97 -8.67 22.13
C GLN A 87 -16.47 -9.26 23.45
N GLY A 88 -15.19 -9.59 23.54
CA GLY A 88 -14.57 -10.13 24.73
C GLY A 88 -14.17 -9.08 25.78
N LEU A 89 -14.05 -7.82 25.37
CA LEU A 89 -13.52 -6.73 26.21
C LEU A 89 -14.39 -6.47 27.46
N ALA A 90 -15.68 -6.74 27.39
CA ALA A 90 -16.60 -6.63 28.54
C ALA A 90 -16.17 -7.51 29.73
N TYR A 91 -15.48 -8.64 29.48
CA TYR A 91 -14.93 -9.49 30.52
C TYR A 91 -13.80 -8.79 31.30
N LEU A 92 -12.92 -8.08 30.61
CA LEU A 92 -11.86 -7.31 31.25
C LEU A 92 -12.43 -6.20 32.14
N PHE A 93 -13.45 -5.49 31.65
CA PHE A 93 -14.13 -4.46 32.43
C PHE A 93 -14.78 -5.03 33.69
N ASP A 94 -15.46 -6.17 33.59
CA ASP A 94 -16.04 -6.84 34.78
C ASP A 94 -14.94 -7.15 35.81
N ARG A 95 -13.81 -7.67 35.37
CA ARG A 95 -12.69 -8.02 36.26
C ARG A 95 -12.01 -6.79 36.90
N ILE A 96 -11.84 -5.72 36.12
CA ILE A 96 -11.27 -4.45 36.60
C ILE A 96 -12.21 -3.81 37.62
N CYS A 97 -13.51 -3.76 37.35
CA CYS A 97 -14.51 -3.19 38.25
C CYS A 97 -14.61 -3.93 39.59
N ARG A 98 -14.39 -5.24 39.59
CA ARG A 98 -14.38 -6.04 40.82
C ARG A 98 -13.12 -5.86 41.67
N LYS A 99 -11.96 -5.61 41.04
CA LYS A 99 -10.67 -5.46 41.71
C LYS A 99 -10.40 -4.06 42.24
N LEU A 100 -11.02 -3.04 41.69
CA LEU A 100 -10.82 -1.64 42.04
C LEU A 100 -12.07 -1.10 42.75
N PRO A 101 -12.22 -1.25 44.08
CA PRO A 101 -13.28 -0.58 44.83
C PRO A 101 -13.05 0.92 44.74
N GLY A 102 -13.78 1.56 43.81
CA GLY A 102 -13.60 2.97 43.50
C GLY A 102 -14.24 3.88 44.53
N LYS A 103 -13.66 5.04 44.69
CA LYS A 103 -14.23 6.15 45.45
C LYS A 103 -15.44 6.75 44.69
N LYS A 104 -16.52 7.09 45.39
CA LYS A 104 -17.71 7.79 44.86
C LYS A 104 -18.45 7.05 43.76
N LEU A 105 -18.62 7.68 42.57
CA LEU A 105 -19.40 7.18 41.44
C LEU A 105 -18.66 6.20 40.51
N TRP A 106 -17.49 5.69 40.91
CA TRP A 106 -16.67 4.78 40.07
C TRP A 106 -17.42 3.50 39.71
N THR A 107 -18.10 2.89 40.66
CA THR A 107 -18.88 1.66 40.43
C THR A 107 -20.00 1.88 39.39
N PHE A 108 -20.65 3.05 39.44
CA PHE A 108 -21.65 3.44 38.47
C PHE A 108 -21.05 3.60 37.05
N THR A 109 -19.93 4.33 36.96
CA THR A 109 -19.21 4.55 35.70
C THR A 109 -18.77 3.21 35.08
N CYS A 110 -18.19 2.32 35.87
CA CYS A 110 -17.75 1.00 35.43
C CYS A 110 -18.91 0.13 34.92
N ARG A 111 -20.03 0.06 35.64
CA ARG A 111 -21.19 -0.71 35.20
C ARG A 111 -21.80 -0.17 33.91
N GLN A 112 -21.89 1.15 33.79
CA GLN A 112 -22.36 1.76 32.55
C GLN A 112 -21.41 1.47 31.38
N LEU A 113 -20.10 1.54 31.59
CA LEU A 113 -19.11 1.24 30.59
C LEU A 113 -19.16 -0.22 30.16
N GLN A 114 -19.27 -1.14 31.12
CA GLN A 114 -19.42 -2.56 30.85
C GLN A 114 -20.70 -2.85 30.01
N GLU A 115 -21.83 -2.25 30.38
CA GLU A 115 -23.10 -2.40 29.66
C GLU A 115 -22.99 -1.82 28.24
N ALA A 116 -22.37 -0.65 28.07
CA ALA A 116 -22.19 -0.01 26.79
C ALA A 116 -21.23 -0.81 25.88
N VAL A 117 -20.11 -1.31 26.38
CA VAL A 117 -19.16 -2.14 25.61
C VAL A 117 -19.80 -3.48 25.24
N PHE A 118 -20.54 -4.11 26.12
CA PHE A 118 -21.21 -5.39 25.85
C PHE A 118 -22.30 -5.24 24.78
N LEU A 119 -23.19 -4.25 24.90
CA LEU A 119 -24.30 -4.05 23.97
C LEU A 119 -23.86 -3.53 22.61
N LYS A 120 -22.76 -2.82 22.52
CA LYS A 120 -22.30 -2.11 21.31
C LYS A 120 -20.92 -2.55 20.81
N SER A 121 -20.44 -3.70 21.26
CA SER A 121 -19.12 -4.24 20.87
C SER A 121 -18.88 -4.26 19.37
N SER A 122 -19.88 -4.67 18.57
CA SER A 122 -19.78 -4.69 17.11
C SER A 122 -19.60 -3.30 16.51
N SER A 123 -20.23 -2.30 17.08
CA SER A 123 -20.08 -0.93 16.61
C SER A 123 -18.72 -0.34 16.96
N LEU A 124 -18.19 -0.62 18.15
CA LEU A 124 -16.85 -0.22 18.55
C LEU A 124 -15.80 -0.89 17.64
N ALA A 125 -15.99 -2.16 17.29
CA ALA A 125 -15.15 -2.88 16.34
C ALA A 125 -15.17 -2.22 14.95
N ILE A 126 -16.36 -1.88 14.42
CA ILE A 126 -16.52 -1.20 13.14
C ILE A 126 -15.82 0.18 13.18
N SER A 127 -16.05 0.94 14.24
CA SER A 127 -15.39 2.26 14.38
C SER A 127 -13.86 2.15 14.44
N SER A 128 -13.34 1.15 15.16
CA SER A 128 -11.89 0.89 15.22
C SER A 128 -11.31 0.51 13.86
N LEU A 129 -12.02 -0.32 13.09
CA LEU A 129 -11.61 -0.68 11.72
C LEU A 129 -11.68 0.53 10.78
N LEU A 130 -12.71 1.36 10.88
CA LEU A 130 -12.82 2.59 10.06
C LEU A 130 -11.68 3.57 10.36
N ILE A 131 -11.31 3.75 11.63
CA ILE A 131 -10.16 4.58 12.00
C ILE A 131 -8.86 3.94 11.51
N LEU A 132 -8.70 2.64 11.63
CA LEU A 132 -7.56 1.91 11.08
C LEU A 132 -7.42 2.16 9.57
N PHE A 133 -8.51 2.02 8.80
CA PHE A 133 -8.50 2.31 7.37
C PHE A 133 -8.22 3.78 7.07
N ALA A 134 -8.75 4.70 7.87
CA ALA A 134 -8.44 6.13 7.74
C ALA A 134 -6.93 6.39 7.91
N ILE A 135 -6.30 5.78 8.92
CA ILE A 135 -4.86 5.91 9.15
C ILE A 135 -4.06 5.35 7.97
N ILE A 136 -4.42 4.16 7.49
CA ILE A 136 -3.74 3.51 6.35
C ILE A 136 -3.87 4.37 5.08
N CYS A 137 -5.09 4.85 4.76
CA CYS A 137 -5.33 5.71 3.61
C CYS A 137 -4.59 7.04 3.70
N CYS A 138 -4.56 7.66 4.89
CA CYS A 138 -3.85 8.91 5.11
C CYS A 138 -2.33 8.73 4.98
N ALA A 139 -1.78 7.67 5.58
CA ALA A 139 -0.36 7.35 5.49
C ALA A 139 0.07 7.08 4.03
N TYR A 140 -0.75 6.33 3.28
CA TYR A 140 -0.51 6.08 1.87
C TYR A 140 -0.57 7.36 1.03
N GLY A 141 -1.62 8.18 1.22
CA GLY A 141 -1.76 9.43 0.48
C GLY A 141 -0.62 10.43 0.73
N VAL A 142 -0.17 10.55 1.99
CA VAL A 142 0.98 11.39 2.34
C VAL A 142 2.28 10.79 1.78
N GLY A 143 2.45 9.46 1.84
CA GLY A 143 3.59 8.76 1.27
C GLY A 143 3.73 8.98 -0.23
N MET A 144 2.63 8.86 -0.98
CA MET A 144 2.61 9.12 -2.42
C MET A 144 2.91 10.59 -2.76
N SER A 145 2.37 11.52 -1.99
CA SER A 145 2.62 12.95 -2.21
C SER A 145 4.06 13.36 -1.91
N GLY A 146 4.73 12.69 -0.97
CA GLY A 146 6.13 12.97 -0.61
C GLY A 146 7.15 12.56 -1.69
N GLN A 147 6.77 11.70 -2.61
CA GLN A 147 7.63 11.25 -3.73
C GLN A 147 7.66 12.22 -4.92
N LEU A 148 6.78 13.22 -4.94
CA LEU A 148 6.73 14.23 -6.01
C LEU A 148 8.04 15.01 -6.21
N GLY A 149 8.96 14.98 -5.24
CA GLY A 149 10.25 15.68 -5.31
C GLY A 149 11.47 14.80 -5.56
N GLN A 150 11.31 13.47 -5.56
CA GLN A 150 12.38 12.50 -5.81
C GLN A 150 12.23 11.90 -7.22
N GLN A 151 12.15 12.75 -8.25
CA GLN A 151 12.26 12.25 -9.60
C GLN A 151 13.73 11.92 -9.85
N ASP A 152 14.01 10.63 -10.05
CA ASP A 152 15.27 10.19 -10.59
C ASP A 152 15.56 11.00 -11.85
N THR A 153 16.75 11.53 -11.94
CA THR A 153 17.26 12.12 -13.17
C THR A 153 17.12 11.04 -14.25
N ALA A 154 16.21 11.27 -15.19
CA ALA A 154 16.01 10.33 -16.27
C ALA A 154 17.34 10.15 -17.00
N GLY A 155 17.79 8.92 -17.10
CA GLY A 155 19.00 8.64 -17.89
C GLY A 155 18.74 8.74 -19.39
N ILE A 156 17.45 8.79 -19.81
CA ILE A 156 16.99 8.83 -21.19
C ILE A 156 15.83 9.82 -21.26
N ASP A 157 15.98 10.84 -22.12
CA ASP A 157 14.98 11.91 -22.24
C ASP A 157 14.00 11.66 -23.39
N PHE A 158 14.46 11.04 -24.48
CA PHE A 158 13.70 10.68 -25.65
C PHE A 158 14.07 9.28 -26.14
N THR A 159 13.10 8.57 -26.71
CA THR A 159 13.29 7.31 -27.43
C THR A 159 12.55 7.37 -28.75
N PHE A 160 13.20 6.95 -29.83
CA PHE A 160 12.71 6.95 -31.19
C PHE A 160 12.68 5.51 -31.71
N ASP A 161 11.57 5.14 -32.34
CA ASP A 161 11.37 3.86 -33.04
C ASP A 161 11.47 4.13 -34.55
N GLU A 162 12.66 4.47 -35.01
CA GLU A 162 12.93 4.87 -36.39
C GLU A 162 14.30 4.38 -36.84
N LYS A 163 14.49 4.31 -38.17
CA LYS A 163 15.80 4.04 -38.74
C LYS A 163 16.73 5.23 -38.57
N LYS A 164 18.01 4.95 -38.38
CA LYS A 164 19.04 5.96 -38.12
C LYS A 164 19.02 7.09 -39.14
N GLU A 165 18.97 6.74 -40.43
CA GLU A 165 19.04 7.70 -41.52
C GLU A 165 17.86 8.67 -41.52
N THR A 166 16.65 8.15 -41.31
CA THR A 166 15.42 8.96 -41.20
C THR A 166 15.44 9.86 -39.98
N LEU A 167 15.91 9.32 -38.85
CA LEU A 167 16.01 10.08 -37.60
C LEU A 167 16.96 11.25 -37.72
N GLU A 168 18.20 11.02 -38.21
CA GLU A 168 19.21 12.07 -38.41
C GLU A 168 18.75 13.16 -39.39
N GLU A 169 18.09 12.77 -40.51
CA GLU A 169 17.54 13.71 -41.47
C GLU A 169 16.47 14.62 -40.85
N VAL A 170 15.53 14.05 -40.11
CA VAL A 170 14.43 14.82 -39.51
C VAL A 170 14.96 15.70 -38.38
N LEU A 171 15.80 15.19 -37.48
CA LEU A 171 16.37 15.98 -36.40
C LEU A 171 17.18 17.19 -36.93
N SER A 172 17.99 17.00 -37.97
CA SER A 172 18.76 18.07 -38.58
C SER A 172 17.85 19.09 -39.30
N SER A 173 16.82 18.63 -40.04
CA SER A 173 15.88 19.51 -40.73
C SER A 173 15.13 20.45 -39.77
N GLN A 174 14.79 19.97 -38.59
CA GLN A 174 14.11 20.73 -37.55
C GLN A 174 15.05 21.47 -36.60
N LYS A 175 16.37 21.35 -36.81
CA LYS A 175 17.41 21.90 -35.94
C LYS A 175 17.26 21.49 -34.48
N VAL A 176 16.83 20.23 -34.27
CA VAL A 176 16.63 19.64 -32.95
C VAL A 176 17.84 18.84 -32.50
N ASP A 177 18.69 18.41 -33.45
CA ASP A 177 19.94 17.72 -33.23
C ASP A 177 20.85 18.43 -32.21
N GLN A 178 20.90 19.77 -32.25
CA GLN A 178 21.71 20.61 -31.34
C GLN A 178 21.30 20.54 -29.87
N TYR A 179 20.09 20.00 -29.55
CA TYR A 179 19.62 19.89 -28.19
C TYR A 179 20.02 18.56 -27.54
N PHE A 180 20.52 17.60 -28.33
CA PHE A 180 20.99 16.32 -27.82
C PHE A 180 22.50 16.32 -27.62
N SER A 181 22.93 15.92 -26.41
CA SER A 181 24.33 15.70 -26.11
C SER A 181 24.81 14.34 -26.58
N ASN A 182 23.92 13.36 -26.58
CA ASN A 182 24.18 11.98 -27.00
C ASN A 182 22.94 11.37 -27.64
N LEU A 183 23.14 10.64 -28.74
CA LEU A 183 22.15 9.84 -29.43
C LEU A 183 22.75 8.45 -29.65
N PHE A 184 22.14 7.42 -29.05
CA PHE A 184 22.69 6.07 -29.08
C PHE A 184 21.61 5.02 -29.27
N GLU A 185 22.02 3.90 -29.84
CA GLU A 185 21.16 2.78 -30.15
C GLU A 185 21.11 1.76 -29.00
N VAL A 186 19.92 1.27 -28.66
CA VAL A 186 19.72 0.12 -27.79
C VAL A 186 19.06 -1.00 -28.58
N ARG A 187 19.79 -2.09 -28.77
CA ARG A 187 19.32 -3.28 -29.49
C ARG A 187 18.87 -4.33 -28.49
N ASN A 188 17.72 -4.93 -28.78
CA ASN A 188 17.17 -6.01 -27.99
C ASN A 188 16.43 -7.01 -28.90
N GLY A 189 16.22 -8.21 -28.38
CA GLY A 189 15.47 -9.22 -29.09
C GLY A 189 15.21 -10.44 -28.24
N LEU A 190 14.26 -11.26 -28.63
CA LEU A 190 13.97 -12.51 -27.96
C LEU A 190 15.09 -13.53 -28.24
N LEU A 191 15.43 -14.30 -27.23
CA LEU A 191 16.35 -15.44 -27.38
C LEU A 191 15.60 -16.59 -28.10
N TRP A 192 15.45 -16.47 -29.42
CA TRP A 192 14.82 -17.48 -30.23
C TRP A 192 15.84 -18.04 -31.22
N THR A 193 15.97 -19.34 -31.25
CA THR A 193 16.68 -20.03 -32.31
C THR A 193 15.63 -20.61 -33.26
N ASP A 194 15.55 -20.09 -34.49
CA ASP A 194 14.69 -20.54 -35.58
C ASP A 194 13.20 -20.70 -35.27
N LEU A 195 12.43 -19.70 -35.60
CA LEU A 195 10.97 -19.75 -35.67
C LEU A 195 10.50 -20.00 -37.10
N ASP A 196 10.43 -21.26 -37.46
CA ASP A 196 9.44 -21.68 -38.44
C ASP A 196 8.11 -21.90 -37.71
N PHE A 197 7.21 -20.91 -37.82
CA PHE A 197 5.87 -20.95 -37.21
C PHE A 197 4.93 -21.99 -37.84
N THR A 198 5.40 -22.86 -38.72
CA THR A 198 4.49 -23.60 -39.60
C THR A 198 4.36 -25.09 -39.32
N GLU A 199 5.25 -25.78 -38.60
CA GLU A 199 4.98 -27.19 -38.27
C GLU A 199 5.77 -27.69 -37.05
N GLY A 200 5.01 -28.03 -35.99
CA GLY A 200 5.48 -28.92 -34.92
C GLY A 200 6.50 -28.29 -33.96
N MET A 201 5.99 -27.62 -32.91
CA MET A 201 6.82 -27.24 -31.76
C MET A 201 7.41 -28.48 -31.09
N GLU A 202 8.59 -28.91 -31.50
CA GLU A 202 9.47 -29.60 -30.60
C GLU A 202 9.99 -28.55 -29.60
N GLU A 203 9.70 -28.76 -28.30
CA GLU A 203 10.27 -27.98 -27.19
C GLU A 203 11.80 -28.03 -27.28
N ARG A 204 12.41 -27.08 -28.00
CA ARG A 204 13.84 -26.84 -27.86
C ARG A 204 14.05 -26.24 -26.47
N LYS A 205 14.71 -27.00 -25.60
CA LYS A 205 15.24 -26.49 -24.33
C LYS A 205 16.30 -25.44 -24.67
N VAL A 206 15.87 -24.20 -24.72
CA VAL A 206 16.71 -23.05 -25.15
C VAL A 206 17.81 -22.75 -24.14
N TYR A 207 17.65 -23.14 -22.89
CA TYR A 207 18.70 -23.09 -21.87
C TYR A 207 18.42 -24.04 -20.71
N ALA A 208 19.47 -24.59 -20.13
CA ALA A 208 19.43 -25.31 -18.88
C ALA A 208 20.26 -24.56 -17.84
N TYR A 209 19.73 -24.39 -16.65
CA TYR A 209 20.52 -23.95 -15.51
C TYR A 209 21.10 -25.18 -14.83
N ASP A 210 22.34 -25.10 -14.41
CA ASP A 210 23.03 -26.19 -13.73
C ASP A 210 22.40 -26.54 -12.36
N CYS A 211 21.53 -25.64 -11.85
CA CYS A 211 20.83 -25.80 -10.59
C CYS A 211 19.35 -25.44 -10.74
N GLU A 212 18.46 -26.44 -10.85
CA GLU A 212 17.00 -26.24 -10.97
C GLU A 212 16.42 -25.39 -9.83
N GLU A 213 16.89 -25.58 -8.60
CA GLU A 213 16.41 -24.83 -7.44
C GLU A 213 16.75 -23.33 -7.53
N LEU A 214 17.94 -23.01 -8.02
CA LEU A 214 18.36 -21.63 -8.23
C LEU A 214 17.62 -20.98 -9.40
N HIS A 215 17.37 -21.73 -10.47
CA HIS A 215 16.57 -21.30 -11.61
C HIS A 215 15.16 -20.92 -11.19
N GLU A 216 14.45 -21.77 -10.46
CA GLU A 216 13.11 -21.44 -9.96
C GLU A 216 13.11 -20.20 -9.05
N ARG A 217 14.11 -20.06 -8.19
CA ARG A 217 14.23 -18.88 -7.34
C ARG A 217 14.47 -17.60 -8.14
N LEU A 218 15.35 -17.63 -9.13
CA LEU A 218 15.62 -16.48 -9.99
C LEU A 218 14.41 -16.15 -10.87
N LYS A 219 13.83 -17.14 -11.53
CA LYS A 219 12.64 -16.97 -12.37
C LYS A 219 11.48 -16.36 -11.59
N ASN A 220 11.19 -16.88 -10.40
CA ASN A 220 10.11 -16.37 -9.54
C ASN A 220 10.35 -14.95 -9.04
N ARG A 221 11.60 -14.48 -8.96
CA ARG A 221 11.95 -13.13 -8.55
C ARG A 221 11.97 -12.14 -9.71
N LEU A 222 12.51 -12.55 -10.85
CA LEU A 222 12.70 -11.69 -12.02
C LEU A 222 11.44 -11.63 -12.89
N ASN A 223 10.71 -12.74 -12.99
CA ASN A 223 9.45 -12.83 -13.75
C ASN A 223 8.30 -13.33 -12.86
N PRO A 224 7.90 -12.58 -11.82
CA PRO A 224 6.90 -13.02 -10.84
C PRO A 224 5.51 -13.25 -11.43
N TYR A 225 5.22 -12.67 -12.59
CA TYR A 225 3.94 -12.82 -13.28
C TYR A 225 3.92 -13.94 -14.30
N SER A 226 5.10 -14.53 -14.61
CA SER A 226 5.27 -15.56 -15.65
C SER A 226 4.69 -15.13 -17.02
N TRP A 227 4.89 -13.85 -17.37
CA TRP A 227 4.38 -13.28 -18.62
C TRP A 227 5.32 -13.52 -19.79
N GLU A 228 6.61 -13.71 -19.52
CA GLU A 228 7.62 -13.98 -20.54
C GLU A 228 8.08 -15.43 -20.40
N GLU A 229 7.91 -16.19 -21.45
CA GLU A 229 8.34 -17.59 -21.50
C GLU A 229 9.82 -17.68 -21.87
N SER A 230 10.31 -16.81 -22.73
CA SER A 230 11.71 -16.69 -23.14
C SER A 230 12.32 -15.38 -22.70
N PRO A 231 13.57 -15.34 -22.24
CA PRO A 231 14.24 -14.12 -21.86
C PRO A 231 14.61 -13.28 -23.10
N PHE A 232 14.63 -11.97 -22.91
CA PHE A 232 15.18 -11.06 -23.90
C PHE A 232 16.72 -11.01 -23.78
N LEU A 233 17.39 -10.85 -24.90
CA LEU A 233 18.78 -10.43 -24.96
C LEU A 233 18.85 -8.93 -25.26
N ILE A 234 19.81 -8.26 -24.61
CA ILE A 234 20.08 -6.84 -24.73
C ILE A 234 21.56 -6.69 -25.08
N ALA A 235 21.87 -5.93 -26.10
CA ALA A 235 23.25 -5.70 -26.50
C ALA A 235 23.98 -4.82 -25.46
N GLU A 236 25.18 -5.22 -25.05
CA GLU A 236 25.99 -4.57 -24.02
C GLU A 236 26.31 -3.11 -24.37
N SER A 237 26.61 -2.82 -25.64
CA SER A 237 27.00 -1.48 -26.08
C SER A 237 25.94 -0.43 -25.75
N GLY A 238 24.69 -0.69 -26.12
CA GLY A 238 23.56 0.21 -25.85
C GLY A 238 23.29 0.40 -24.35
N TYR A 239 23.36 -0.68 -23.58
CA TYR A 239 23.20 -0.59 -22.13
C TYR A 239 24.34 0.19 -21.45
N ASN A 240 25.55 0.04 -21.94
CA ASN A 240 26.70 0.79 -21.43
C ASN A 240 26.58 2.30 -21.67
N GLU A 241 25.92 2.75 -22.74
CA GLU A 241 25.61 4.18 -22.94
C GLU A 241 24.61 4.69 -21.88
N ILE A 242 23.62 3.86 -21.49
CA ILE A 242 22.72 4.21 -20.38
C ILE A 242 23.49 4.35 -19.06
N LEU A 243 24.40 3.44 -18.77
CA LEU A 243 25.24 3.53 -17.56
C LEU A 243 26.13 4.78 -17.56
N ARG A 244 26.75 5.08 -18.70
CA ARG A 244 27.60 6.30 -18.87
C ARG A 244 26.79 7.57 -18.66
N SER A 245 25.56 7.64 -19.17
CA SER A 245 24.70 8.81 -19.01
C SER A 245 24.35 9.08 -17.55
N LYS A 246 24.31 8.04 -16.74
CA LYS A 246 24.07 8.10 -15.28
C LYS A 246 25.36 8.26 -14.47
N GLY A 247 26.52 8.35 -15.12
CA GLY A 247 27.82 8.42 -14.45
C GLY A 247 28.22 7.12 -13.74
N MET A 248 27.59 5.99 -14.12
CA MET A 248 27.92 4.68 -13.59
C MET A 248 29.00 3.97 -14.42
N GLU A 249 29.72 3.05 -13.77
CA GLU A 249 30.73 2.24 -14.47
C GLU A 249 30.04 1.31 -15.49
N PRO A 250 30.54 1.28 -16.76
CA PRO A 250 30.01 0.39 -17.78
C PRO A 250 30.26 -1.08 -17.41
N LEU A 251 29.49 -1.96 -18.02
CA LEU A 251 29.74 -3.40 -17.99
C LEU A 251 30.98 -3.71 -18.85
N ASN A 252 31.74 -4.70 -18.44
CA ASN A 252 32.89 -5.21 -19.17
C ASN A 252 32.75 -6.73 -19.29
N LEU A 253 31.79 -7.17 -20.10
CA LEU A 253 31.47 -8.57 -20.25
C LEU A 253 32.51 -9.26 -21.16
N LYS A 254 32.99 -10.42 -20.69
CA LYS A 254 33.79 -11.31 -21.53
C LYS A 254 32.88 -12.11 -22.45
N GLU A 255 33.44 -12.73 -23.48
CA GLU A 255 32.70 -13.45 -24.52
C GLU A 255 31.76 -14.55 -23.97
N HIS A 256 32.07 -15.14 -22.82
CA HIS A 256 31.22 -16.13 -22.13
C HIS A 256 30.64 -15.59 -20.81
N GLN A 257 30.36 -14.30 -20.72
CA GLN A 257 29.75 -13.70 -19.56
C GLN A 257 28.49 -12.93 -19.96
N MET A 258 27.52 -12.88 -19.04
CA MET A 258 26.29 -12.10 -19.19
C MET A 258 25.89 -11.47 -17.86
N ALA A 259 25.10 -10.40 -17.94
CA ALA A 259 24.48 -9.78 -16.76
C ALA A 259 22.96 -9.99 -16.78
N ILE A 260 22.35 -10.10 -15.60
CA ILE A 260 20.90 -10.16 -15.49
C ILE A 260 20.34 -8.74 -15.62
N TYR A 261 19.32 -8.61 -16.45
CA TYR A 261 18.46 -7.44 -16.54
C TYR A 261 17.09 -7.71 -15.92
N GLY A 262 16.57 -6.74 -15.15
CA GLY A 262 15.20 -6.75 -14.67
C GLY A 262 14.61 -5.34 -14.70
N HIS A 263 13.38 -5.21 -15.19
CA HIS A 263 12.75 -3.90 -15.33
C HIS A 263 12.59 -3.19 -13.98
N PRO A 264 12.97 -1.93 -13.83
CA PRO A 264 12.97 -1.20 -12.54
C PRO A 264 11.58 -1.10 -11.89
N THR A 265 10.51 -1.10 -12.68
CA THR A 265 9.14 -1.10 -12.15
C THR A 265 8.78 -2.41 -11.42
N TYR A 266 9.38 -3.54 -11.81
CA TYR A 266 9.06 -4.88 -11.30
C TYR A 266 10.15 -5.44 -10.38
N LEU A 267 11.37 -4.95 -10.50
CA LEU A 267 12.52 -5.38 -9.73
C LEU A 267 12.94 -4.26 -8.77
N SER A 268 12.56 -4.37 -7.50
CA SER A 268 13.00 -3.43 -6.47
C SER A 268 14.51 -3.57 -6.18
N ASP A 269 15.16 -2.50 -5.73
CA ASP A 269 16.58 -2.52 -5.32
C ASP A 269 16.87 -3.58 -4.25
N GLU A 270 15.92 -3.84 -3.35
CA GLU A 270 16.05 -4.87 -2.31
C GLU A 270 16.08 -6.27 -2.94
N THR A 271 15.22 -6.50 -3.94
CA THR A 271 15.19 -7.76 -4.69
C THR A 271 16.45 -7.91 -5.54
N ALA A 272 16.90 -6.85 -6.22
CA ALA A 272 18.14 -6.84 -6.99
C ALA A 272 19.34 -7.24 -6.11
N LYS A 273 19.53 -6.59 -4.97
CA LYS A 273 20.58 -6.94 -3.99
C LYS A 273 20.47 -8.36 -3.45
N SER A 274 19.26 -8.88 -3.34
CA SER A 274 19.02 -10.26 -2.91
C SER A 274 19.43 -11.25 -4.00
N VAL A 275 19.14 -10.94 -5.27
CA VAL A 275 19.59 -11.72 -6.44
C VAL A 275 21.10 -11.68 -6.55
N GLU A 276 21.73 -10.50 -6.44
CA GLU A 276 23.19 -10.36 -6.46
C GLU A 276 23.91 -11.22 -5.41
N LYS A 277 23.30 -11.37 -4.21
CA LYS A 277 23.86 -12.27 -3.18
C LYS A 277 23.84 -13.74 -3.60
N LEU A 278 22.81 -14.16 -4.34
CA LEU A 278 22.73 -15.52 -4.87
C LEU A 278 23.75 -15.75 -6.00
N LEU A 279 23.98 -14.73 -6.82
CA LEU A 279 24.93 -14.76 -7.93
C LEU A 279 26.40 -14.76 -7.49
N LYS A 280 26.69 -14.57 -6.20
CA LYS A 280 28.06 -14.71 -5.66
C LYS A 280 28.58 -16.15 -5.75
N GLU A 281 27.71 -17.12 -5.75
CA GLU A 281 28.01 -18.48 -6.17
C GLU A 281 27.98 -18.47 -7.70
N LYS A 282 29.05 -18.90 -8.35
CA LYS A 282 29.14 -18.89 -9.82
C LYS A 282 27.95 -19.62 -10.42
N VAL A 283 27.13 -18.87 -11.14
CA VAL A 283 25.92 -19.37 -11.80
C VAL A 283 26.15 -19.32 -13.29
N PHE A 284 25.85 -20.41 -13.97
CA PHE A 284 25.98 -20.53 -15.42
C PHE A 284 24.61 -20.70 -16.05
N VAL A 285 24.46 -20.14 -17.23
CA VAL A 285 23.30 -20.34 -18.12
C VAL A 285 23.84 -20.97 -19.39
N GLN A 286 23.28 -22.11 -19.77
CA GLN A 286 23.62 -22.77 -21.02
C GLN A 286 22.68 -22.28 -22.12
N ILE A 287 23.25 -21.74 -23.18
CA ILE A 287 22.54 -21.39 -24.42
C ILE A 287 23.14 -22.29 -25.50
N GLU A 288 22.32 -23.17 -26.09
CA GLU A 288 22.74 -24.25 -26.96
C GLU A 288 23.77 -25.15 -26.24
N GLU A 289 25.00 -25.21 -26.76
CA GLU A 289 26.10 -26.04 -26.19
C GLU A 289 27.13 -25.17 -25.42
N THR A 290 26.86 -23.87 -25.22
CA THR A 290 27.82 -22.94 -24.64
C THR A 290 27.34 -22.44 -23.26
N ASP A 291 28.22 -22.55 -22.26
CA ASP A 291 27.97 -22.08 -20.91
C ASP A 291 28.40 -20.62 -20.77
N TYR A 292 27.48 -19.79 -20.26
CA TYR A 292 27.70 -18.37 -19.97
C TYR A 292 27.63 -18.13 -18.46
N GLU A 293 28.70 -17.55 -17.91
CA GLU A 293 28.77 -17.15 -16.51
C GLU A 293 27.96 -15.89 -16.27
N ILE A 294 27.03 -15.90 -15.30
CA ILE A 294 26.31 -14.69 -14.90
C ILE A 294 27.17 -13.90 -13.92
N ILE A 295 27.48 -12.66 -14.24
CA ILE A 295 28.20 -11.77 -13.32
C ILE A 295 27.31 -11.40 -12.12
N PRO A 296 27.87 -11.21 -10.90
CA PRO A 296 27.10 -10.90 -9.70
C PRO A 296 26.65 -9.43 -9.65
N ARG A 297 26.11 -8.93 -10.74
CA ARG A 297 25.53 -7.59 -10.88
C ARG A 297 24.18 -7.70 -11.57
N VAL A 298 23.16 -7.11 -10.95
CA VAL A 298 21.82 -7.00 -11.52
C VAL A 298 21.65 -5.59 -12.10
N CYS A 299 21.22 -5.54 -13.34
CA CYS A 299 20.97 -4.32 -14.08
C CYS A 299 19.47 -4.02 -14.07
N ASN A 300 19.07 -2.84 -13.60
CA ASN A 300 17.68 -2.46 -13.44
C ASN A 300 17.39 -1.02 -13.89
N ASP A 301 18.03 -0.58 -14.95
CA ASP A 301 17.81 0.73 -15.54
C ASP A 301 16.73 0.67 -16.64
N ASN A 302 16.02 1.81 -16.85
CA ASN A 302 15.11 1.91 -17.99
C ASN A 302 15.88 1.86 -19.30
N LEU A 303 15.42 1.07 -20.25
CA LEU A 303 15.99 0.95 -21.61
C LEU A 303 15.48 2.02 -22.56
N VAL A 304 14.36 2.65 -22.23
CA VAL A 304 13.64 3.64 -23.03
C VAL A 304 13.09 4.76 -22.15
N ALA A 305 12.74 5.89 -22.75
CA ALA A 305 12.26 7.07 -22.03
C ALA A 305 10.90 6.86 -21.34
N ASP A 306 10.03 6.03 -21.91
CA ASP A 306 8.71 5.77 -21.34
C ASP A 306 8.32 4.28 -21.41
N ARG A 307 7.53 3.85 -22.37
CA ARG A 307 6.92 2.50 -22.43
C ARG A 307 7.00 1.86 -23.81
N MET A 308 7.72 2.44 -24.72
CA MET A 308 7.90 1.92 -26.06
C MET A 308 8.43 0.48 -26.03
N LEU A 309 9.28 0.19 -25.04
CA LEU A 309 9.76 -1.15 -24.76
C LEU A 309 9.56 -1.48 -23.27
N THR A 310 9.03 -2.67 -23.00
CA THR A 310 8.92 -3.19 -21.62
C THR A 310 9.43 -4.62 -21.60
N ILE A 311 10.65 -4.80 -21.13
CA ILE A 311 11.27 -6.11 -20.90
C ILE A 311 11.23 -6.39 -19.41
N MET A 312 10.49 -7.39 -18.96
CA MET A 312 10.41 -7.72 -17.54
C MET A 312 11.72 -8.27 -17.00
N TYR A 313 12.29 -9.24 -17.71
CA TYR A 313 13.62 -9.76 -17.42
C TYR A 313 14.33 -10.19 -18.70
N GLY A 314 15.63 -10.22 -18.65
CA GLY A 314 16.47 -10.63 -19.77
C GLY A 314 17.93 -10.72 -19.37
N PHE A 315 18.78 -10.90 -20.37
CA PHE A 315 20.22 -10.94 -20.19
C PHE A 315 20.90 -9.87 -21.06
N ILE A 316 21.83 -9.14 -20.47
CA ILE A 316 22.73 -8.27 -21.21
C ILE A 316 23.92 -9.13 -21.63
N VAL A 317 24.21 -9.15 -22.90
CA VAL A 317 25.26 -9.97 -23.51
C VAL A 317 26.20 -9.13 -24.36
N PRO A 318 27.46 -9.56 -24.57
CA PRO A 318 28.35 -8.91 -25.52
C PRO A 318 27.73 -8.83 -26.92
N ASP A 319 27.98 -7.74 -27.65
CA ASP A 319 27.36 -7.49 -28.97
C ASP A 319 27.56 -8.66 -29.96
N LYS A 320 28.73 -9.30 -29.94
CA LYS A 320 29.00 -10.47 -30.78
C LYS A 320 28.06 -11.65 -30.49
N VAL A 321 27.77 -11.88 -29.20
CA VAL A 321 26.87 -12.94 -28.75
C VAL A 321 25.42 -12.57 -29.13
N PHE A 322 25.05 -11.29 -28.96
CA PHE A 322 23.77 -10.79 -29.39
C PHE A 322 23.52 -11.00 -30.88
N ASP A 323 24.48 -10.63 -31.73
CA ASP A 323 24.39 -10.75 -33.19
C ASP A 323 24.26 -12.21 -33.66
N VAL A 324 24.79 -13.19 -32.90
CA VAL A 324 24.66 -14.62 -33.20
C VAL A 324 23.23 -15.13 -32.91
N PHE A 325 22.66 -14.74 -31.78
CA PHE A 325 21.39 -15.30 -31.31
C PHE A 325 20.14 -14.52 -31.75
N VAL A 326 20.28 -13.25 -32.17
CA VAL A 326 19.14 -12.34 -32.43
C VAL A 326 19.19 -11.72 -33.83
N ALA A 327 20.07 -12.18 -34.72
CA ALA A 327 20.41 -11.52 -36.00
C ALA A 327 19.19 -11.04 -36.84
N ASP A 328 18.13 -11.83 -36.99
CA ASP A 328 16.98 -11.52 -37.84
C ASP A 328 15.73 -11.02 -37.10
N GLY A 329 15.75 -11.01 -35.77
CA GLY A 329 14.61 -10.62 -34.91
C GLY A 329 14.92 -9.47 -33.96
N SER A 330 15.94 -8.68 -34.25
CA SER A 330 16.34 -7.58 -33.35
C SER A 330 15.46 -6.35 -33.51
N TYR A 331 15.07 -5.79 -32.37
CA TYR A 331 14.45 -4.48 -32.29
C TYR A 331 15.52 -3.45 -31.90
N SER A 332 15.48 -2.30 -32.56
CA SER A 332 16.44 -1.21 -32.35
C SER A 332 15.69 0.07 -31.99
N TYR A 333 16.08 0.67 -30.88
CA TYR A 333 15.54 1.95 -30.40
C TYR A 333 16.68 2.96 -30.26
N TRP A 334 16.44 4.19 -30.72
CA TRP A 334 17.38 5.29 -30.60
C TRP A 334 17.03 6.14 -29.39
N ASN A 335 17.94 6.21 -28.42
CA ASN A 335 17.78 7.00 -27.20
C ASN A 335 18.53 8.32 -27.30
N GLY A 336 17.86 9.40 -26.97
CA GLY A 336 18.42 10.74 -26.93
C GLY A 336 18.51 11.31 -25.52
N ILE A 337 19.66 11.87 -25.20
CA ILE A 337 19.91 12.59 -23.94
C ILE A 337 20.09 14.05 -24.27
N LEU A 338 19.34 14.93 -23.59
CA LEU A 338 19.45 16.37 -23.79
C LEU A 338 20.79 16.93 -23.28
N ASP A 339 21.18 18.05 -23.85
CA ASP A 339 22.38 18.76 -23.41
C ASP A 339 22.25 19.16 -21.94
N PRO A 340 23.20 18.73 -21.08
CA PRO A 340 23.21 19.09 -19.67
C PRO A 340 23.19 20.61 -19.40
N VAL A 341 23.73 21.43 -20.33
CA VAL A 341 23.69 22.88 -20.21
C VAL A 341 22.26 23.39 -20.32
N LEU A 342 21.50 22.94 -21.32
CA LEU A 342 20.10 23.28 -21.51
C LEU A 342 19.27 22.85 -20.31
N VAL A 343 19.48 21.61 -19.83
CA VAL A 343 18.77 21.06 -18.67
C VAL A 343 19.08 21.86 -17.40
N LYS A 344 20.29 22.35 -17.24
CA LYS A 344 20.69 23.16 -16.08
C LYS A 344 20.07 24.57 -16.11
N GLU A 345 19.95 25.17 -17.30
CA GLU A 345 19.36 26.52 -17.45
C GLU A 345 17.86 26.54 -17.34
N GLU A 346 17.17 25.62 -17.97
CA GLU A 346 15.70 25.63 -18.08
C GLU A 346 14.99 24.66 -17.12
N GLY A 347 15.70 23.67 -16.60
CA GLY A 347 15.14 22.52 -15.90
C GLY A 347 14.69 21.42 -16.87
N LEU A 348 14.86 20.14 -16.46
CA LEU A 348 14.62 18.96 -17.32
C LEU A 348 13.25 18.97 -17.97
N LEU A 349 12.17 19.14 -17.19
CA LEU A 349 10.80 19.07 -17.74
C LEU A 349 10.56 20.15 -18.81
N LYS A 350 11.06 21.36 -18.59
CA LYS A 350 10.85 22.46 -19.55
C LYS A 350 11.70 22.26 -20.81
N ALA A 351 12.93 21.78 -20.67
CA ALA A 351 13.79 21.44 -21.80
C ALA A 351 13.15 20.32 -22.64
N VAL A 352 12.68 19.23 -22.01
CA VAL A 352 11.98 18.15 -22.72
C VAL A 352 10.70 18.66 -23.38
N MET A 353 9.91 19.54 -22.73
CA MET A 353 8.71 20.14 -23.35
C MET A 353 9.05 20.97 -24.60
N SER A 354 10.09 21.79 -24.52
CA SER A 354 10.54 22.64 -25.63
C SER A 354 10.93 21.80 -26.88
N VAL A 355 11.67 20.73 -26.67
CA VAL A 355 12.07 19.79 -27.74
C VAL A 355 10.86 19.01 -28.25
N ASN A 356 10.01 18.52 -27.35
CA ASN A 356 8.81 17.76 -27.69
C ASN A 356 7.83 18.60 -28.54
N ASP A 357 7.66 19.89 -28.27
CA ASP A 357 6.79 20.77 -29.06
C ASP A 357 7.28 20.94 -30.50
N ARG A 358 8.58 20.86 -30.75
CA ARG A 358 9.16 20.85 -32.10
C ARG A 358 8.98 19.49 -32.78
N LEU A 359 9.18 18.40 -32.06
CA LEU A 359 9.04 17.05 -32.57
C LEU A 359 7.59 16.67 -32.90
N LYS A 360 6.60 17.24 -32.23
CA LYS A 360 5.16 17.02 -32.52
C LYS A 360 4.76 17.40 -33.95
N THR A 361 5.50 18.27 -34.60
CA THR A 361 5.24 18.68 -36.00
C THR A 361 5.85 17.71 -37.01
N THR A 362 6.62 16.73 -36.55
CA THR A 362 7.25 15.70 -37.36
C THR A 362 6.40 14.42 -37.39
N ASN A 363 6.66 13.54 -38.33
CA ASN A 363 6.03 12.23 -38.43
C ASN A 363 6.84 11.12 -37.72
N LEU A 364 7.80 11.51 -36.85
CA LEU A 364 8.61 10.55 -36.10
C LEU A 364 7.76 9.80 -35.07
N HIS A 365 7.98 8.50 -34.98
CA HIS A 365 7.45 7.69 -33.89
C HIS A 365 8.41 7.76 -32.71
N TYR A 366 8.03 8.50 -31.67
CA TYR A 366 8.88 8.73 -30.51
C TYR A 366 8.09 8.81 -29.21
N GLU A 367 8.78 8.60 -28.13
CA GLU A 367 8.31 8.90 -26.77
C GLU A 367 9.30 9.79 -26.03
N SER A 368 8.85 10.43 -24.98
CA SER A 368 9.69 11.30 -24.18
C SER A 368 9.44 11.08 -22.68
N TYR A 369 10.38 11.49 -21.88
CA TYR A 369 10.27 11.48 -20.42
C TYR A 369 9.01 12.17 -19.88
N LEU A 370 8.40 13.09 -20.64
CA LEU A 370 7.13 13.71 -20.27
C LEU A 370 5.99 12.68 -20.08
N GLY A 371 5.99 11.61 -20.86
CA GLY A 371 5.01 10.53 -20.72
C GLY A 371 5.13 9.86 -19.36
N THR A 372 6.34 9.48 -18.97
CA THR A 372 6.64 8.89 -17.66
C THR A 372 6.37 9.88 -16.54
N ALA A 373 6.92 11.10 -16.60
CA ALA A 373 6.72 12.14 -15.59
C ALA A 373 5.24 12.48 -15.42
N GLY A 374 4.51 12.68 -16.52
CA GLY A 374 3.09 12.99 -16.49
C GLY A 374 2.24 11.89 -15.85
N ARG A 375 2.52 10.63 -16.16
CA ARG A 375 1.83 9.48 -15.53
C ARG A 375 2.17 9.37 -14.05
N HIS A 376 3.43 9.49 -13.67
CA HIS A 376 3.83 9.46 -12.28
C HIS A 376 3.13 10.57 -11.48
N MET A 377 3.16 11.81 -11.98
CA MET A 377 2.45 12.93 -11.37
C MET A 377 0.93 12.67 -11.29
N PHE A 378 0.33 12.17 -12.38
CA PHE A 378 -1.10 11.86 -12.38
C PHE A 378 -1.46 10.80 -11.34
N TYR A 379 -0.75 9.68 -11.30
CA TYR A 379 -1.02 8.62 -10.32
C TYR A 379 -0.76 9.09 -8.89
N GLN A 380 0.32 9.80 -8.63
CA GLN A 380 0.64 10.32 -7.30
C GLN A 380 -0.42 11.30 -6.81
N VAL A 381 -0.82 12.24 -7.66
CA VAL A 381 -1.85 13.23 -7.33
C VAL A 381 -3.22 12.55 -7.20
N ALA A 382 -3.65 11.76 -8.19
CA ALA A 382 -4.97 11.13 -8.20
C ALA A 382 -5.13 10.13 -7.04
N LEU A 383 -4.16 9.24 -6.83
CA LEU A 383 -4.18 8.28 -5.73
C LEU A 383 -4.02 8.96 -4.37
N GLY A 384 -3.12 9.95 -4.27
CA GLY A 384 -2.92 10.73 -3.06
C GLY A 384 -4.19 11.44 -2.62
N TYR A 385 -4.83 12.21 -3.53
CA TYR A 385 -6.10 12.88 -3.25
C TYR A 385 -7.22 11.90 -2.91
N THR A 386 -7.38 10.85 -3.69
CA THR A 386 -8.46 9.87 -3.48
C THR A 386 -8.32 9.18 -2.13
N THR A 387 -7.12 8.78 -1.74
CA THR A 387 -6.89 8.11 -0.47
C THR A 387 -7.02 9.03 0.73
N ILE A 388 -6.56 10.28 0.64
CA ILE A 388 -6.77 11.30 1.70
C ILE A 388 -8.26 11.62 1.85
N TYR A 389 -8.99 11.79 0.74
CA TYR A 389 -10.43 12.01 0.76
C TYR A 389 -11.18 10.84 1.44
N LEU A 390 -10.81 9.62 1.08
CA LEU A 390 -11.37 8.41 1.68
C LEU A 390 -11.05 8.31 3.18
N ALA A 391 -9.85 8.69 3.59
CA ALA A 391 -9.46 8.76 5.00
C ALA A 391 -10.36 9.72 5.79
N VAL A 392 -10.62 10.91 5.26
CA VAL A 392 -11.51 11.89 5.88
C VAL A 392 -12.94 11.35 6.03
N ILE A 393 -13.47 10.69 4.99
CA ILE A 393 -14.79 10.06 5.04
C ILE A 393 -14.85 9.00 6.14
N PHE A 394 -13.87 8.07 6.18
CA PHE A 394 -13.83 7.04 7.21
C PHE A 394 -13.75 7.62 8.62
N LEU A 395 -12.96 8.68 8.80
CA LEU A 395 -12.83 9.37 10.07
C LEU A 395 -14.15 10.00 10.53
N ILE A 396 -14.85 10.71 9.62
CA ILE A 396 -16.16 11.31 9.90
C ILE A 396 -17.18 10.23 10.28
N ILE A 397 -17.25 9.14 9.52
CA ILE A 397 -18.18 8.04 9.79
C ILE A 397 -17.87 7.38 11.14
N ALA A 398 -16.59 7.08 11.42
CA ALA A 398 -16.18 6.45 12.67
C ALA A 398 -16.52 7.32 13.88
N ASN A 399 -16.14 8.58 13.84
CA ASN A 399 -16.39 9.54 14.91
C ASN A 399 -17.88 9.80 15.14
N THR A 400 -18.64 9.94 14.05
CA THR A 400 -20.10 10.08 14.13
C THR A 400 -20.73 8.83 14.76
N LEU A 401 -20.28 7.64 14.36
CA LEU A 401 -20.78 6.39 14.90
C LEU A 401 -20.52 6.27 16.42
N ILE A 402 -19.31 6.58 16.88
CA ILE A 402 -18.94 6.53 18.31
C ILE A 402 -19.72 7.60 19.08
N GLY A 403 -19.69 8.85 18.63
CA GLY A 403 -20.29 9.99 19.32
C GLY A 403 -21.81 9.88 19.44
N VAL A 404 -22.49 9.58 18.32
CA VAL A 404 -23.96 9.43 18.31
C VAL A 404 -24.40 8.25 19.19
N GLN A 405 -23.68 7.12 19.12
CA GLN A 405 -24.01 5.97 19.95
C GLN A 405 -23.82 6.24 21.43
N PHE A 406 -22.76 6.94 21.82
CA PHE A 406 -22.58 7.37 23.19
C PHE A 406 -23.73 8.26 23.65
N LEU A 407 -24.10 9.27 22.86
CA LEU A 407 -25.18 10.19 23.20
C LEU A 407 -26.56 9.52 23.28
N ILE A 408 -26.86 8.56 22.41
CA ILE A 408 -28.09 7.75 22.48
C ILE A 408 -28.10 6.89 23.75
N GLN A 409 -26.96 6.29 24.10
CA GLN A 409 -26.85 5.52 25.33
C GLN A 409 -27.05 6.39 26.57
N GLN A 410 -26.46 7.58 26.59
CA GLN A 410 -26.64 8.53 27.68
C GLN A 410 -28.11 8.93 27.84
N GLU A 411 -28.86 9.10 26.75
CA GLU A 411 -30.28 9.43 26.80
C GLU A 411 -31.11 8.26 27.37
N LYS A 412 -30.87 7.04 26.92
CA LYS A 412 -31.51 5.83 27.46
C LYS A 412 -31.26 5.61 28.96
N THR A 413 -30.11 6.06 29.45
CA THR A 413 -29.73 5.95 30.86
C THR A 413 -30.05 7.23 31.66
N GLY A 414 -30.74 8.22 31.08
CA GLY A 414 -31.08 9.49 31.72
C GLY A 414 -31.81 9.35 33.07
N ALA A 415 -32.72 8.37 33.20
CA ALA A 415 -33.37 8.07 34.46
C ALA A 415 -32.39 7.69 35.59
N ARG A 416 -31.31 6.99 35.28
CA ARG A 416 -30.25 6.66 36.26
C ARG A 416 -29.50 7.89 36.75
N TYR A 417 -29.24 8.87 35.86
CA TYR A 417 -28.68 10.16 36.24
C TYR A 417 -29.61 10.96 37.14
N SER A 418 -30.93 10.90 36.87
CA SER A 418 -31.93 11.56 37.73
C SER A 418 -31.98 10.95 39.14
N VAL A 419 -31.89 9.61 39.26
CA VAL A 419 -31.82 8.94 40.58
C VAL A 419 -30.55 9.36 41.35
N LEU A 420 -29.39 9.47 40.69
CA LEU A 420 -28.18 9.92 41.35
C LEU A 420 -28.28 11.35 41.86
N LEU A 421 -29.00 12.21 41.15
CA LEU A 421 -29.28 13.58 41.61
C LEU A 421 -30.13 13.58 42.87
N THR A 422 -31.16 12.72 42.95
CA THR A 422 -32.01 12.56 44.17
C THR A 422 -31.22 12.01 45.36
N LEU A 423 -30.18 11.22 45.10
CA LEU A 423 -29.25 10.71 46.11
C LEU A 423 -28.17 11.72 46.51
N GLY A 424 -28.22 12.98 46.04
CA GLY A 424 -27.35 14.05 46.46
C GLY A 424 -26.05 14.22 45.61
N SER A 425 -25.94 13.55 44.45
CA SER A 425 -24.79 13.75 43.57
C SER A 425 -24.79 15.14 42.91
N ASN A 426 -23.62 15.81 42.87
CA ASN A 426 -23.50 17.13 42.29
C ASN A 426 -23.41 17.05 40.74
N TYR A 427 -23.88 18.09 40.03
CA TYR A 427 -23.75 18.25 38.57
C TYR A 427 -22.33 18.01 38.07
N LYS A 428 -21.33 18.60 38.75
CA LYS A 428 -19.92 18.45 38.36
C LYS A 428 -19.46 16.99 38.41
N GLU A 429 -19.92 16.21 39.38
CA GLU A 429 -19.59 14.79 39.52
C GLU A 429 -20.21 13.96 38.40
N LEU A 430 -21.46 14.24 38.02
CA LEU A 430 -22.12 13.56 36.90
C LEU A 430 -21.45 13.86 35.55
N CYS A 431 -21.08 15.13 35.32
CA CYS A 431 -20.30 15.50 34.14
C CYS A 431 -18.92 14.83 34.11
N HIS A 432 -18.27 14.70 35.26
CA HIS A 432 -17.00 14.00 35.36
C HIS A 432 -17.15 12.50 35.01
N CYS A 433 -18.19 11.85 35.51
CA CYS A 433 -18.48 10.45 35.15
C CYS A 433 -18.71 10.28 33.66
N ALA A 434 -19.51 11.16 33.03
CA ALA A 434 -19.74 11.11 31.60
C ALA A 434 -18.45 11.37 30.80
N LYS A 435 -17.60 12.31 31.23
CA LYS A 435 -16.30 12.57 30.62
C LYS A 435 -15.39 11.34 30.68
N VAL A 436 -15.31 10.66 31.82
CA VAL A 436 -14.51 9.43 31.97
C VAL A 436 -15.04 8.34 31.04
N GLN A 437 -16.37 8.17 30.92
CA GLN A 437 -16.96 7.20 30.01
C GLN A 437 -16.63 7.50 28.54
N ILE A 438 -16.66 8.76 28.10
CA ILE A 438 -16.28 9.17 26.75
C ILE A 438 -14.82 8.84 26.48
N TRP A 439 -13.91 9.19 27.42
CA TRP A 439 -12.49 8.90 27.29
C TRP A 439 -12.20 7.40 27.16
N TRP A 440 -12.88 6.55 27.92
CA TRP A 440 -12.74 5.10 27.80
C TRP A 440 -13.30 4.58 26.47
N HIS A 441 -14.44 5.11 26.00
CA HIS A 441 -15.05 4.71 24.72
C HIS A 441 -14.13 5.02 23.53
N TYR A 442 -13.67 6.25 23.45
CA TYR A 442 -12.73 6.67 22.39
C TYR A 442 -11.35 6.03 22.58
N GLY A 443 -10.83 6.04 23.80
CA GLY A 443 -9.51 5.50 24.11
C GLY A 443 -9.35 4.03 23.71
N LEU A 444 -10.37 3.20 23.95
CA LEU A 444 -10.35 1.79 23.54
C LEU A 444 -10.35 1.62 22.02
N VAL A 445 -11.20 2.37 21.32
CA VAL A 445 -11.29 2.30 19.86
C VAL A 445 -9.98 2.78 19.23
N LEU A 446 -9.47 3.91 19.69
CA LEU A 446 -8.23 4.51 19.19
C LEU A 446 -7.00 3.62 19.49
N SER A 447 -6.90 3.06 20.71
CA SER A 447 -5.75 2.21 21.06
C SER A 447 -5.64 0.98 20.16
N VAL A 448 -6.76 0.32 19.88
CA VAL A 448 -6.78 -0.84 18.97
C VAL A 448 -6.47 -0.41 17.54
N ALA A 449 -7.06 0.68 17.06
CA ALA A 449 -6.83 1.20 15.72
C ALA A 449 -5.36 1.61 15.51
N PHE A 450 -4.77 2.37 16.43
CA PHE A 450 -3.38 2.80 16.35
C PHE A 450 -2.39 1.62 16.44
N PHE A 451 -2.62 0.68 17.36
CA PHE A 451 -1.77 -0.49 17.45
C PHE A 451 -1.80 -1.31 16.17
N SER A 452 -2.99 -1.56 15.62
CA SER A 452 -3.16 -2.29 14.36
C SER A 452 -2.60 -1.52 13.15
N SER A 453 -2.64 -0.17 13.18
CA SER A 453 -2.18 0.66 12.06
C SER A 453 -0.66 0.58 11.87
N VAL A 454 0.11 0.40 12.93
CA VAL A 454 1.58 0.21 12.83
C VAL A 454 1.89 -0.98 11.91
N PHE A 455 1.22 -2.11 12.13
CA PHE A 455 1.40 -3.30 11.28
C PHE A 455 0.79 -3.11 9.90
N GLY A 456 -0.41 -2.53 9.80
CA GLY A 456 -1.11 -2.32 8.53
C GLY A 456 -0.36 -1.37 7.60
N VAL A 457 0.10 -0.23 8.10
CA VAL A 457 0.86 0.75 7.33
C VAL A 457 2.21 0.16 6.92
N TRP A 458 2.92 -0.49 7.84
CA TRP A 458 4.19 -1.13 7.54
C TRP A 458 4.05 -2.19 6.44
N THR A 459 3.06 -3.10 6.56
CA THR A 459 2.80 -4.14 5.56
C THR A 459 2.46 -3.54 4.20
N LEU A 460 1.64 -2.47 4.17
CA LEU A 460 1.25 -1.81 2.92
C LEU A 460 2.45 -1.21 2.18
N PHE A 461 3.29 -0.45 2.88
CA PHE A 461 4.46 0.19 2.27
C PHE A 461 5.47 -0.84 1.73
N ARG A 462 5.67 -1.95 2.46
CA ARG A 462 6.52 -3.05 1.98
C ARG A 462 5.93 -3.75 0.75
N LEU A 463 4.62 -3.95 0.73
CA LEU A 463 3.92 -4.61 -0.37
C LEU A 463 4.02 -3.82 -1.69
N ILE A 464 4.13 -2.50 -1.59
CA ILE A 464 4.25 -1.58 -2.72
C ILE A 464 5.72 -1.34 -3.11
N GLY A 465 6.69 -1.90 -2.35
CA GLY A 465 8.12 -1.74 -2.62
C GLY A 465 8.68 -0.32 -2.36
N GLN A 466 7.92 0.53 -1.66
CA GLN A 466 8.23 1.95 -1.50
C GLN A 466 9.06 2.30 -0.26
N VAL A 467 9.55 1.33 0.50
CA VAL A 467 10.36 1.62 1.70
C VAL A 467 11.84 1.63 1.33
N GLN A 468 12.31 2.71 0.73
CA GLN A 468 13.75 2.91 0.51
C GLN A 468 14.47 3.34 1.80
N GLU A 469 13.83 4.14 2.66
CA GLU A 469 14.41 4.57 3.94
C GLU A 469 13.42 4.44 5.11
N VAL A 470 13.75 3.58 6.06
CA VAL A 470 12.98 3.39 7.31
C VAL A 470 12.79 4.70 8.08
N LYS A 471 13.76 5.63 8.01
CA LYS A 471 13.72 6.93 8.68
C LYS A 471 12.63 7.84 8.14
N VAL A 472 12.49 7.93 6.82
CA VAL A 472 11.46 8.72 6.13
C VAL A 472 10.07 8.18 6.45
N PHE A 473 9.93 6.85 6.46
CA PHE A 473 8.69 6.18 6.86
C PHE A 473 8.22 6.60 8.27
N TRP A 474 9.11 6.57 9.27
CA TRP A 474 8.75 6.94 10.64
C TRP A 474 8.43 8.42 10.80
N GLN A 475 9.08 9.30 10.04
CA GLN A 475 8.76 10.73 10.03
C GLN A 475 7.36 10.98 9.45
N MET A 476 7.02 10.35 8.32
CA MET A 476 5.69 10.44 7.71
C MET A 476 4.61 9.85 8.63
N ALA A 477 4.83 8.67 9.17
CA ALA A 477 3.91 8.03 10.11
C ALA A 477 3.67 8.90 11.35
N GLY A 478 4.72 9.54 11.87
CA GLY A 478 4.63 10.46 13.00
C GLY A 478 3.79 11.70 12.72
N SER A 479 3.95 12.32 11.54
CA SER A 479 3.18 13.51 11.14
C SER A 479 1.69 13.18 10.97
N VAL A 480 1.37 12.07 10.32
CA VAL A 480 -0.01 11.56 10.18
C VAL A 480 -0.63 11.26 11.53
N PHE A 481 0.11 10.60 12.42
CA PHE A 481 -0.35 10.30 13.77
C PHE A 481 -0.70 11.57 14.54
N LEU A 482 0.18 12.58 14.53
CA LEU A 482 -0.03 13.85 15.22
C LEU A 482 -1.27 14.59 14.68
N PHE A 483 -1.42 14.65 13.37
CA PHE A 483 -2.57 15.26 12.72
C PHE A 483 -3.89 14.58 13.10
N LEU A 484 -3.93 13.25 13.10
CA LEU A 484 -5.10 12.47 13.49
C LEU A 484 -5.42 12.65 14.98
N CYS A 485 -4.41 12.68 15.86
CA CYS A 485 -4.61 12.97 17.29
C CYS A 485 -5.26 14.34 17.54
N LEU A 486 -4.90 15.35 16.77
CA LEU A 486 -5.51 16.69 16.87
C LEU A 486 -7.00 16.65 16.49
N ILE A 487 -7.34 15.99 15.38
CA ILE A 487 -8.73 15.86 14.93
C ILE A 487 -9.57 15.08 15.96
N GLU A 488 -9.07 13.94 16.41
CA GLU A 488 -9.76 13.10 17.39
C GLU A 488 -9.97 13.84 18.72
N THR A 489 -8.98 14.58 19.18
CA THR A 489 -9.08 15.40 20.40
C THR A 489 -10.16 16.47 20.25
N ALA A 490 -10.22 17.16 19.11
CA ALA A 490 -11.26 18.17 18.84
C ALA A 490 -12.66 17.53 18.86
N TYR A 491 -12.80 16.34 18.27
CA TYR A 491 -14.07 15.62 18.24
C TYR A 491 -14.52 15.16 19.64
N ILE A 492 -13.60 14.59 20.42
CA ILE A 492 -13.87 14.19 21.82
C ILE A 492 -14.34 15.38 22.64
N ILE A 493 -13.70 16.56 22.49
CA ILE A 493 -14.11 17.79 23.18
C ILE A 493 -15.55 18.18 22.77
N GLY A 494 -15.89 18.10 21.49
CA GLY A 494 -17.23 18.34 20.99
C GLY A 494 -18.29 17.43 21.61
N VAL A 495 -17.99 16.13 21.71
CA VAL A 495 -18.88 15.14 22.32
C VAL A 495 -19.03 15.39 23.83
N ILE A 496 -17.95 15.71 24.54
CA ILE A 496 -18.00 16.07 25.96
C ILE A 496 -18.89 17.30 26.20
N LYS A 497 -18.74 18.36 25.38
CA LYS A 497 -19.55 19.58 25.49
C LYS A 497 -21.04 19.28 25.26
N THR A 498 -21.36 18.45 24.28
CA THR A 498 -22.73 18.02 23.97
C THR A 498 -23.31 17.15 25.09
N SER A 499 -22.54 16.22 25.63
CA SER A 499 -22.92 15.36 26.76
C SER A 499 -23.24 16.20 28.02
N ASN A 500 -22.41 17.17 28.35
CA ASN A 500 -22.63 18.04 29.50
C ASN A 500 -23.90 18.89 29.35
N ARG A 501 -24.21 19.39 28.15
CA ARG A 501 -25.47 20.11 27.88
C ARG A 501 -26.69 19.19 28.06
N ARG A 502 -26.60 17.92 27.70
CA ARG A 502 -27.69 16.95 27.92
C ARG A 502 -27.92 16.68 29.41
N ILE A 503 -26.87 16.49 30.18
CA ILE A 503 -26.98 16.31 31.65
C ILE A 503 -27.67 17.54 32.27
N LEU A 504 -27.36 18.76 31.83
CA LEU A 504 -28.00 19.95 32.31
C LEU A 504 -29.51 19.95 32.00
N LYS A 505 -29.91 19.51 30.82
CA LYS A 505 -31.34 19.37 30.45
C LYS A 505 -32.09 18.36 31.32
N PHE A 506 -31.44 17.25 31.69
CA PHE A 506 -32.04 16.26 32.62
C PHE A 506 -32.31 16.88 33.99
N ILE A 507 -31.41 17.73 34.50
CA ILE A 507 -31.58 18.45 35.77
C ILE A 507 -32.72 19.45 35.70
N GLN A 508 -32.81 20.21 34.61
CA GLN A 508 -33.87 21.23 34.43
C GLN A 508 -35.25 20.60 34.33
N ARG A 509 -35.43 19.50 33.58
CA ARG A 509 -36.70 18.78 33.51
C ARG A 509 -37.19 18.33 34.90
N LYS A 510 -36.29 17.80 35.72
CA LYS A 510 -36.65 17.33 37.06
C LYS A 510 -36.95 18.43 38.07
N ARG A 511 -36.50 19.68 37.83
CA ARG A 511 -36.88 20.83 38.67
C ARG A 511 -38.27 21.39 38.33
N GLN A 512 -38.79 21.00 37.17
CA GLN A 512 -40.12 21.40 36.70
C GLN A 512 -41.19 20.37 37.01
N GLU A 513 -40.81 19.12 37.32
CA GLU A 513 -41.68 18.07 37.90
C GLU A 513 -41.68 18.17 39.43
#